data_880390bef806f8c18ac8a7ade3c690c7
#
_entry.id   880390bef806f8c18ac8a7ade3c690c7
#
_cell.length_a   1.000
_cell.length_b   1.000
_cell.length_c   1.000
_cell.angle_alpha   90.00
_cell.angle_beta   90.00
_cell.angle_gamma   90.00
#
_symmetry.space_group_name_H-M   'P 1'
#
loop_
_entity.id
_entity.type
_entity.pdbx_description
1 polymer ?
#
loop_
_entity_poly.entity_id
_entity_poly.type
_entity_poly.pdbx_seq_one_letter_code
_entity_poly.pdbx_strand_id
1 'polypeptide(L)'
;MSFLNELFSAGVWGEKTPTAPQWKKWIHRKLSDNHCPECLKLHECWFLRTNAPSWPHHPFCHCVLEDIRYNDVLTKCRAVSAYSKFDPYLFNPESKYPHKKEKLFNSWGYTVVDAKWLQTEIEKQGLEKYVNGEYTLGKLDYNGQRISIRVEIPRKNQSSNVSFVTGWMVYPNGKIQLATPYGGK
;
A
#
# COMPACT_ATOMS: atom_id res chain seq x y z
N MET A 1 -27.29 5.37 -18.86
CA MET A 1 -28.11 5.79 -17.71
C MET A 1 -27.63 5.03 -16.51
N SER A 2 -27.33 5.75 -15.46
CA SER A 2 -26.37 5.41 -14.39
C SER A 2 -27.00 4.53 -13.32
N PHE A 3 -26.35 3.41 -12.99
CA PHE A 3 -26.67 2.50 -11.88
C PHE A 3 -26.50 3.10 -10.47
N LEU A 4 -26.16 4.37 -10.37
CA LEU A 4 -25.90 5.05 -9.09
C LEU A 4 -27.12 5.75 -8.46
N ASN A 5 -28.28 5.79 -9.16
CA ASN A 5 -29.45 6.50 -8.67
C ASN A 5 -30.48 5.64 -7.94
N GLU A 6 -30.36 4.34 -7.89
CA GLU A 6 -31.34 3.46 -7.24
C GLU A 6 -31.07 3.16 -5.76
N LEU A 7 -29.92 3.60 -5.22
CA LEU A 7 -29.55 3.35 -3.81
C LEU A 7 -30.08 4.41 -2.81
N PHE A 8 -30.76 5.45 -3.29
CA PHE A 8 -31.21 6.55 -2.42
C PHE A 8 -32.71 6.61 -2.12
N SER A 9 -33.50 5.60 -2.47
CA SER A 9 -34.97 5.67 -2.30
C SER A 9 -35.62 4.64 -1.39
N ALA A 10 -34.86 3.99 -0.49
CA ALA A 10 -35.45 3.16 0.55
C ALA A 10 -35.24 3.80 1.92
N GLY A 11 -36.20 4.61 2.34
CA GLY A 11 -36.28 5.14 3.70
C GLY A 11 -36.48 4.02 4.71
N VAL A 12 -35.41 3.58 5.37
CA VAL A 12 -35.47 2.80 6.60
C VAL A 12 -34.80 3.60 7.69
N TRP A 13 -35.56 3.95 8.70
CA TRP A 13 -35.13 4.67 9.88
C TRP A 13 -34.08 3.88 10.65
N GLY A 14 -32.88 4.41 10.82
CA GLY A 14 -31.92 3.94 11.82
C GLY A 14 -30.56 3.43 11.33
N GLU A 15 -30.28 3.31 10.04
CA GLU A 15 -28.93 2.99 9.60
C GLU A 15 -28.06 4.25 9.57
N LYS A 16 -27.03 4.29 10.44
CA LYS A 16 -25.96 5.28 10.36
C LYS A 16 -25.33 5.13 8.97
N THR A 17 -25.52 6.14 8.11
CA THR A 17 -24.76 6.23 6.85
C THR A 17 -23.29 5.97 7.15
N PRO A 18 -22.61 5.04 6.47
CA PRO A 18 -21.21 4.80 6.69
C PRO A 18 -20.44 6.11 6.53
N THR A 19 -19.88 6.61 7.61
CA THR A 19 -19.04 7.80 7.52
C THR A 19 -17.87 7.50 6.59
N ALA A 20 -17.67 8.34 5.59
CA ALA A 20 -16.58 8.18 4.63
C ALA A 20 -15.24 7.98 5.38
N PRO A 21 -14.36 7.11 4.88
CA PRO A 21 -13.08 6.84 5.51
C PRO A 21 -12.32 8.14 5.77
N GLN A 22 -11.88 8.35 7.00
CA GLN A 22 -11.15 9.56 7.38
C GLN A 22 -9.67 9.37 7.06
N TRP A 23 -9.19 10.07 6.06
CA TRP A 23 -7.79 10.09 5.67
C TRP A 23 -7.07 11.30 6.23
N LYS A 24 -5.83 11.11 6.65
CA LYS A 24 -4.95 12.12 7.23
C LYS A 24 -3.66 12.23 6.44
N LYS A 25 -3.24 13.47 6.23
CA LYS A 25 -1.92 13.83 5.71
C LYS A 25 -1.04 14.25 6.89
N TRP A 26 0.13 13.66 6.98
CA TRP A 26 1.12 13.99 7.99
C TRP A 26 1.89 15.23 7.59
N ILE A 27 1.83 16.30 8.39
CA ILE A 27 2.52 17.55 8.13
C ILE A 27 3.52 17.83 9.23
N HIS A 28 4.77 17.95 8.87
CA HIS A 28 5.82 18.43 9.75
C HIS A 28 5.88 19.96 9.67
N ARG A 29 5.58 20.65 10.77
CA ARG A 29 5.44 22.11 10.77
C ARG A 29 6.78 22.88 10.85
N LYS A 30 7.83 22.23 11.32
CA LYS A 30 9.17 22.84 11.41
C LYS A 30 10.15 22.03 10.59
N LEU A 31 10.61 22.56 9.50
CA LEU A 31 11.61 21.94 8.63
C LEU A 31 13.05 22.41 8.94
N SER A 32 13.31 22.89 10.18
CA SER A 32 14.63 23.37 10.62
C SER A 32 15.47 22.28 11.28
N ASP A 33 16.75 22.53 11.49
CA ASP A 33 17.85 21.58 11.62
C ASP A 33 17.88 20.58 12.80
N ASN A 34 16.90 20.54 13.69
CA ASN A 34 16.85 19.62 14.84
C ASN A 34 15.59 18.73 14.82
N HIS A 35 15.37 17.99 13.73
CA HIS A 35 14.18 17.19 13.59
C HIS A 35 14.42 15.70 13.73
N CYS A 36 13.39 15.02 14.28
CA CYS A 36 13.29 13.58 14.22
C CYS A 36 13.33 13.12 12.75
N PRO A 37 14.34 12.34 12.34
CA PRO A 37 14.46 11.89 10.94
C PRO A 37 13.25 11.10 10.46
N GLU A 38 12.58 10.38 11.37
CA GLU A 38 11.36 9.59 11.07
C GLU A 38 10.17 10.50 10.77
N CYS A 39 9.99 11.58 11.57
CA CYS A 39 8.95 12.58 11.30
C CYS A 39 9.12 13.27 9.96
N LEU A 40 10.37 13.54 9.53
CA LEU A 40 10.66 14.09 8.20
C LEU A 40 10.24 13.12 7.10
N LYS A 41 10.41 11.81 7.30
CA LYS A 41 9.99 10.79 6.34
C LYS A 41 8.48 10.62 6.23
N LEU A 42 7.74 11.05 7.26
CA LEU A 42 6.28 11.04 7.23
C LEU A 42 5.68 12.29 6.57
N HIS A 43 6.47 13.35 6.35
CA HIS A 43 5.97 14.59 5.78
C HIS A 43 5.24 14.36 4.46
N GLU A 44 4.00 14.89 4.37
CA GLU A 44 3.06 14.71 3.25
C GLU A 44 2.63 13.26 2.94
N CYS A 45 3.03 12.28 3.77
CA CYS A 45 2.51 10.92 3.65
C CYS A 45 1.05 10.86 4.10
N TRP A 46 0.27 10.03 3.42
CA TRP A 46 -1.17 9.89 3.63
C TRP A 46 -1.49 8.56 4.29
N PHE A 47 -2.37 8.58 5.28
CA PHE A 47 -2.79 7.38 6.01
C PHE A 47 -4.27 7.43 6.32
N LEU A 48 -4.93 6.28 6.32
CA LEU A 48 -6.24 6.16 6.96
C LEU A 48 -6.07 6.43 8.47
N ARG A 49 -6.92 7.25 9.06
CA ARG A 49 -6.80 7.68 10.46
C ARG A 49 -6.69 6.51 11.44
N THR A 50 -7.47 5.45 11.21
CA THR A 50 -7.49 4.25 12.06
C THR A 50 -6.29 3.33 11.84
N ASN A 51 -5.48 3.59 10.78
CA ASN A 51 -4.32 2.79 10.41
C ASN A 51 -3.15 3.71 10.02
N ALA A 52 -2.85 4.70 10.89
CA ALA A 52 -1.74 5.64 10.76
C ALA A 52 -0.68 5.35 11.83
N PRO A 53 0.59 5.75 11.61
CA PRO A 53 1.59 5.76 12.67
C PRO A 53 1.08 6.51 13.90
N SER A 54 1.54 6.12 15.09
CA SER A 54 1.14 6.80 16.35
C SER A 54 1.47 8.29 16.30
N TRP A 55 0.50 9.10 16.71
CA TRP A 55 0.65 10.55 16.78
C TRP A 55 0.19 11.06 18.17
N PRO A 56 0.97 11.92 18.84
CA PRO A 56 2.32 12.37 18.49
C PRO A 56 3.31 11.19 18.45
N HIS A 57 4.29 11.25 17.53
CA HIS A 57 5.23 10.14 17.31
C HIS A 57 6.25 10.01 18.47
N HIS A 58 6.60 11.15 19.09
CA HIS A 58 7.53 11.25 20.22
C HIS A 58 7.20 12.49 21.07
N PRO A 59 7.73 12.63 22.30
CA PRO A 59 7.61 13.87 23.09
C PRO A 59 8.09 15.08 22.27
N PHE A 60 7.39 16.20 22.39
CA PHE A 60 7.67 17.45 21.65
C PHE A 60 7.58 17.33 20.13
N CYS A 61 6.79 16.39 19.62
CA CYS A 61 6.54 16.26 18.18
C CYS A 61 5.80 17.50 17.63
N HIS A 62 6.37 18.12 16.58
CA HIS A 62 5.79 19.28 15.90
C HIS A 62 4.91 18.92 14.69
N CYS A 63 4.66 17.63 14.47
CA CYS A 63 3.80 17.17 13.39
C CYS A 63 2.32 17.44 13.70
N VAL A 64 1.54 17.63 12.67
CA VAL A 64 0.08 17.69 12.72
C VAL A 64 -0.50 16.75 11.68
N LEU A 65 -1.73 16.32 11.91
CA LEU A 65 -2.49 15.54 10.96
C LEU A 65 -3.57 16.42 10.34
N GLU A 66 -3.48 16.66 9.04
CA GLU A 66 -4.46 17.40 8.25
C GLU A 66 -5.45 16.45 7.59
N ASP A 67 -6.72 16.85 7.51
CA ASP A 67 -7.74 16.07 6.81
C ASP A 67 -7.52 16.09 5.30
N ILE A 68 -7.75 14.95 4.66
CA ILE A 68 -7.77 14.81 3.20
C ILE A 68 -9.17 14.39 2.78
N ARG A 69 -9.70 15.04 1.75
CA ARG A 69 -10.98 14.63 1.16
C ARG A 69 -10.82 13.24 0.52
N TYR A 70 -11.78 12.37 0.78
CA TYR A 70 -11.72 11.00 0.26
C TYR A 70 -11.64 10.95 -1.28
N ASN A 71 -12.28 11.88 -1.96
CA ASN A 71 -12.15 12.01 -3.42
C ASN A 71 -10.72 12.31 -3.88
N ASP A 72 -9.94 13.08 -3.11
CA ASP A 72 -8.52 13.30 -3.40
C ASP A 72 -7.71 12.00 -3.23
N VAL A 73 -8.06 11.17 -2.24
CA VAL A 73 -7.43 9.85 -2.05
C VAL A 73 -7.69 8.97 -3.27
N LEU A 74 -8.94 8.85 -3.71
CA LEU A 74 -9.32 8.03 -4.85
C LEU A 74 -8.68 8.48 -6.18
N THR A 75 -8.45 9.77 -6.35
CA THR A 75 -7.95 10.33 -7.62
C THR A 75 -6.44 10.53 -7.67
N LYS A 76 -5.78 10.71 -6.52
CA LYS A 76 -4.35 11.07 -6.45
C LYS A 76 -3.46 9.93 -5.96
N CYS A 77 -4.00 8.97 -5.20
CA CYS A 77 -3.20 7.83 -4.75
C CYS A 77 -2.71 7.00 -5.94
N ARG A 78 -1.51 6.48 -5.80
CA ARG A 78 -0.90 5.60 -6.80
C ARG A 78 0.03 4.58 -6.16
N ALA A 79 -0.02 3.37 -6.67
CA ALA A 79 0.94 2.31 -6.37
C ALA A 79 1.89 2.17 -7.57
N VAL A 80 3.18 2.13 -7.30
CA VAL A 80 4.21 2.02 -8.34
C VAL A 80 5.25 0.97 -7.96
N SER A 81 5.83 0.32 -8.95
CA SER A 81 6.96 -0.60 -8.75
C SER A 81 7.97 -0.47 -9.88
N ALA A 82 9.24 -0.78 -9.59
CA ALA A 82 10.22 -0.95 -10.63
C ALA A 82 10.06 -2.34 -11.26
N TYR A 83 10.06 -2.43 -12.59
CA TYR A 83 9.98 -3.72 -13.30
C TYR A 83 11.10 -4.68 -12.89
N SER A 84 12.27 -4.15 -12.55
CA SER A 84 13.41 -4.93 -12.05
C SER A 84 13.14 -5.71 -10.75
N LYS A 85 12.03 -5.41 -10.04
CA LYS A 85 11.56 -6.22 -8.90
C LYS A 85 10.94 -7.55 -9.33
N PHE A 86 10.56 -7.66 -10.58
CA PHE A 86 9.96 -8.86 -11.17
C PHE A 86 10.97 -9.56 -12.07
N ASP A 87 11.62 -8.85 -12.96
CA ASP A 87 12.68 -9.33 -13.82
C ASP A 87 13.86 -8.32 -13.77
N PRO A 88 15.07 -8.76 -13.31
CA PRO A 88 15.46 -10.13 -12.97
C PRO A 88 15.29 -10.53 -11.48
N TYR A 89 14.89 -9.62 -10.58
CA TYR A 89 14.95 -9.91 -9.13
C TYR A 89 14.11 -11.13 -8.71
N LEU A 90 12.85 -11.22 -9.15
CA LEU A 90 11.95 -12.31 -8.76
C LEU A 90 12.29 -13.63 -9.50
N PHE A 91 12.60 -13.55 -10.80
CA PHE A 91 12.77 -14.67 -11.70
C PHE A 91 14.22 -14.92 -12.15
N ASN A 92 15.21 -14.45 -11.39
CA ASN A 92 16.61 -14.74 -11.72
C ASN A 92 17.10 -15.97 -10.95
N PRO A 93 17.30 -17.11 -11.62
CA PRO A 93 17.82 -18.34 -11.00
C PRO A 93 19.28 -18.21 -10.55
N GLU A 94 20.04 -17.32 -11.19
CA GLU A 94 21.47 -17.07 -10.94
C GLU A 94 21.71 -15.93 -9.93
N SER A 95 20.66 -15.48 -9.23
CA SER A 95 20.80 -14.42 -8.24
C SER A 95 21.86 -14.75 -7.20
N LYS A 96 22.82 -13.84 -7.05
CA LYS A 96 23.89 -13.92 -6.02
C LYS A 96 23.34 -14.14 -4.60
N TYR A 97 22.06 -13.84 -4.40
CA TYR A 97 21.31 -14.05 -3.17
C TYR A 97 20.06 -14.89 -3.48
N PRO A 98 20.16 -16.22 -3.49
CA PRO A 98 19.03 -17.09 -3.81
C PRO A 98 17.98 -17.00 -2.71
N HIS A 99 16.99 -16.12 -2.89
CA HIS A 99 15.89 -15.93 -1.94
C HIS A 99 14.75 -16.94 -2.11
N LYS A 100 14.91 -17.92 -3.01
CA LYS A 100 13.95 -19.02 -3.32
C LYS A 100 12.55 -18.56 -3.77
N LYS A 101 12.35 -17.25 -4.03
CA LYS A 101 11.05 -16.70 -4.44
C LYS A 101 10.65 -17.18 -5.82
N GLU A 102 11.59 -17.29 -6.74
CA GLU A 102 11.37 -17.87 -8.06
C GLU A 102 10.74 -19.26 -7.98
N LYS A 103 11.31 -20.17 -7.18
CA LYS A 103 10.77 -21.53 -7.01
C LYS A 103 9.33 -21.53 -6.51
N LEU A 104 8.99 -20.55 -5.64
CA LEU A 104 7.67 -20.40 -5.12
C LEU A 104 6.67 -19.96 -6.22
N PHE A 105 7.03 -18.92 -6.99
CA PHE A 105 6.17 -18.44 -8.09
C PHE A 105 6.06 -19.48 -9.22
N ASN A 106 7.16 -20.19 -9.53
CA ASN A 106 7.13 -21.31 -10.47
C ASN A 106 6.19 -22.44 -9.99
N SER A 107 6.14 -22.72 -8.68
CA SER A 107 5.20 -23.71 -8.13
C SER A 107 3.73 -23.30 -8.28
N TRP A 108 3.45 -22.03 -8.52
CA TRP A 108 2.11 -21.49 -8.83
C TRP A 108 1.85 -21.38 -10.33
N GLY A 109 2.82 -21.78 -11.15
CA GLY A 109 2.76 -21.76 -12.61
C GLY A 109 3.20 -20.44 -13.25
N TYR A 110 3.83 -19.52 -12.50
CA TYR A 110 4.34 -18.24 -13.00
C TYR A 110 5.80 -18.34 -13.38
N THR A 111 6.18 -17.71 -14.49
CA THR A 111 7.55 -17.64 -15.00
C THR A 111 7.93 -16.20 -15.35
N VAL A 112 9.13 -15.97 -15.85
CA VAL A 112 9.58 -14.63 -16.24
C VAL A 112 8.69 -13.97 -17.30
N VAL A 113 8.02 -14.73 -18.17
CA VAL A 113 7.07 -14.19 -19.17
C VAL A 113 5.85 -13.53 -18.52
N ASP A 114 5.56 -13.88 -17.29
CA ASP A 114 4.45 -13.32 -16.50
C ASP A 114 4.85 -12.09 -15.68
N ALA A 115 6.13 -11.70 -15.68
CA ALA A 115 6.66 -10.63 -14.84
C ALA A 115 5.87 -9.31 -14.99
N LYS A 116 5.50 -8.96 -16.22
CA LYS A 116 4.73 -7.74 -16.51
C LYS A 116 3.30 -7.81 -16.00
N TRP A 117 2.65 -8.95 -16.14
CA TRP A 117 1.32 -9.18 -15.61
C TRP A 117 1.31 -9.13 -14.08
N LEU A 118 2.27 -9.80 -13.44
CA LEU A 118 2.43 -9.77 -11.98
C LEU A 118 2.66 -8.35 -11.46
N GLN A 119 3.50 -7.56 -12.15
CA GLN A 119 3.70 -6.16 -11.82
C GLN A 119 2.37 -5.40 -11.81
N THR A 120 1.63 -5.48 -12.91
CA THR A 120 0.36 -4.76 -13.07
C THR A 120 -0.68 -5.18 -12.04
N GLU A 121 -0.82 -6.47 -11.79
CA GLU A 121 -1.81 -7.00 -10.84
C GLU A 121 -1.46 -6.64 -9.39
N ILE A 122 -0.18 -6.73 -9.01
CA ILE A 122 0.28 -6.34 -7.67
C ILE A 122 0.12 -4.83 -7.45
N GLU A 123 0.42 -3.99 -8.44
CA GLU A 123 0.19 -2.54 -8.35
C GLU A 123 -1.29 -2.21 -8.21
N LYS A 124 -2.15 -2.84 -9.01
CA LYS A 124 -3.61 -2.66 -8.95
C LYS A 124 -4.17 -3.01 -7.57
N GLN A 125 -3.90 -4.21 -7.07
CA GLN A 125 -4.37 -4.63 -5.74
C GLN A 125 -3.71 -3.82 -4.61
N GLY A 126 -2.44 -3.45 -4.78
CA GLY A 126 -1.73 -2.57 -3.85
C GLY A 126 -2.42 -1.23 -3.69
N LEU A 127 -2.81 -0.60 -4.80
CA LEU A 127 -3.55 0.66 -4.78
C LEU A 127 -4.94 0.50 -4.16
N GLU A 128 -5.72 -0.47 -4.63
CA GLU A 128 -7.07 -0.74 -4.15
C GLU A 128 -7.09 -0.94 -2.63
N LYS A 129 -6.24 -1.82 -2.13
CA LYS A 129 -6.14 -2.11 -0.69
C LYS A 129 -5.61 -0.94 0.12
N TYR A 130 -4.66 -0.19 -0.42
CA TYR A 130 -4.15 1.01 0.25
C TYR A 130 -5.26 2.05 0.44
N VAL A 131 -6.03 2.39 -0.60
CA VAL A 131 -7.10 3.39 -0.49
C VAL A 131 -8.27 2.94 0.37
N ASN A 132 -8.44 1.63 0.55
CA ASN A 132 -9.40 1.04 1.48
C ASN A 132 -8.87 0.91 2.92
N GLY A 133 -7.58 1.22 3.15
CA GLY A 133 -6.95 1.07 4.46
C GLY A 133 -6.62 -0.38 4.85
N GLU A 134 -6.67 -1.30 3.89
CA GLU A 134 -6.40 -2.74 4.06
C GLU A 134 -4.90 -3.04 4.01
N TYR A 135 -4.13 -2.40 4.87
CA TYR A 135 -2.70 -2.62 5.01
C TYR A 135 -2.32 -2.74 6.49
N THR A 136 -1.18 -3.35 6.76
CA THR A 136 -0.59 -3.42 8.10
C THR A 136 0.62 -2.49 8.15
N LEU A 137 0.69 -1.65 9.19
CA LEU A 137 1.86 -0.83 9.45
C LEU A 137 3.05 -1.71 9.81
N GLY A 138 4.15 -1.49 9.13
CA GLY A 138 5.46 -2.07 9.43
C GLY A 138 6.35 -1.07 10.18
N LYS A 139 7.65 -1.28 10.11
CA LYS A 139 8.62 -0.41 10.75
C LYS A 139 8.65 0.98 10.10
N LEU A 140 8.66 2.01 10.95
CA LEU A 140 9.08 3.36 10.59
C LEU A 140 10.57 3.50 10.94
N ASP A 141 11.38 3.90 9.97
CA ASP A 141 12.81 4.11 10.14
C ASP A 141 13.31 5.24 9.22
N TYR A 142 14.61 5.41 9.13
CA TYR A 142 15.25 6.43 8.28
C TYR A 142 14.90 6.31 6.78
N ASN A 143 14.36 5.17 6.32
CA ASN A 143 13.87 5.01 4.95
C ASN A 143 12.42 5.48 4.80
N GLY A 144 11.65 5.59 5.88
CA GLY A 144 10.24 5.96 5.90
C GLY A 144 9.32 4.88 6.48
N GLN A 145 8.03 5.06 6.32
CA GLN A 145 7.02 4.12 6.81
C GLN A 145 6.86 2.95 5.83
N ARG A 146 7.09 1.75 6.34
CA ARG A 146 6.77 0.51 5.63
C ARG A 146 5.34 0.11 5.92
N ILE A 147 4.69 -0.46 4.92
CA ILE A 147 3.40 -1.14 5.06
C ILE A 147 3.44 -2.50 4.36
N SER A 148 2.62 -3.40 4.83
CA SER A 148 2.42 -4.72 4.22
C SER A 148 1.00 -4.82 3.68
N ILE A 149 0.86 -5.31 2.46
CA ILE A 149 -0.43 -5.50 1.80
C ILE A 149 -0.53 -6.96 1.36
N ARG A 150 -1.63 -7.61 1.72
CA ARG A 150 -1.94 -8.96 1.27
C ARG A 150 -2.59 -8.91 -0.10
N VAL A 151 -2.01 -9.61 -1.06
CA VAL A 151 -2.53 -9.73 -2.43
C VAL A 151 -2.89 -11.18 -2.73
N GLU A 152 -3.77 -11.37 -3.70
CA GLU A 152 -4.24 -12.68 -4.12
C GLU A 152 -4.16 -12.79 -5.64
N ILE A 153 -3.58 -13.89 -6.13
CA ILE A 153 -3.49 -14.16 -7.57
C ILE A 153 -3.93 -15.59 -7.86
N PRO A 154 -4.50 -15.87 -9.03
CA PRO A 154 -4.85 -17.22 -9.42
C PRO A 154 -3.58 -18.07 -9.59
N ARG A 155 -3.64 -19.35 -9.26
CA ARG A 155 -2.62 -20.31 -9.69
C ARG A 155 -2.87 -20.66 -11.15
N LYS A 156 -1.84 -20.64 -11.97
CA LYS A 156 -1.96 -20.98 -13.40
C LYS A 156 -2.09 -22.49 -13.64
N ASN A 157 -1.65 -23.28 -12.68
CA ASN A 157 -1.63 -24.75 -12.75
C ASN A 157 -2.72 -25.42 -11.93
N GLN A 158 -3.60 -24.67 -11.26
CA GLN A 158 -4.68 -25.17 -10.42
C GLN A 158 -5.85 -24.21 -10.40
N SER A 159 -7.07 -24.71 -10.17
CA SER A 159 -8.29 -23.90 -10.04
C SER A 159 -8.41 -23.23 -8.66
N SER A 160 -7.33 -22.69 -8.12
CA SER A 160 -7.31 -22.06 -6.78
C SER A 160 -6.48 -20.80 -6.82
N ASN A 161 -6.75 -19.89 -5.90
CA ASN A 161 -5.93 -18.71 -5.70
C ASN A 161 -4.80 -18.95 -4.70
N VAL A 162 -3.80 -18.11 -4.74
CA VAL A 162 -2.74 -18.02 -3.73
C VAL A 162 -2.70 -16.60 -3.16
N SER A 163 -2.63 -16.52 -1.85
CA SER A 163 -2.53 -15.26 -1.11
C SER A 163 -1.14 -15.13 -0.50
N PHE A 164 -0.54 -13.94 -0.61
CA PHE A 164 0.78 -13.64 -0.04
C PHE A 164 0.90 -12.15 0.30
N VAL A 165 1.91 -11.82 1.08
CA VAL A 165 2.14 -10.44 1.53
C VAL A 165 3.18 -9.77 0.64
N THR A 166 2.88 -8.54 0.23
CA THR A 166 3.79 -7.63 -0.47
C THR A 166 4.24 -6.51 0.46
N GLY A 167 5.48 -6.07 0.34
CA GLY A 167 6.03 -4.98 1.15
C GLY A 167 6.12 -3.67 0.36
N TRP A 168 5.66 -2.58 0.96
CA TRP A 168 5.61 -1.26 0.34
C TRP A 168 6.22 -0.19 1.25
N MET A 169 6.65 0.90 0.64
CA MET A 169 7.03 2.14 1.32
C MET A 169 6.00 3.21 1.02
N VAL A 170 5.59 3.95 2.05
CA VAL A 170 4.70 5.11 1.89
C VAL A 170 5.55 6.35 1.59
N TYR A 171 5.14 7.10 0.59
CA TYR A 171 5.77 8.34 0.13
C TYR A 171 4.75 9.49 0.13
N PRO A 172 5.23 10.74 0.04
CA PRO A 172 4.37 11.92 -0.06
C PRO A 172 3.29 11.82 -1.15
N ASN A 173 2.20 12.56 -0.95
CA ASN A 173 1.13 12.76 -1.93
C ASN A 173 0.42 11.46 -2.36
N GLY A 174 0.17 10.55 -1.40
CA GLY A 174 -0.59 9.33 -1.64
C GLY A 174 0.14 8.27 -2.49
N LYS A 175 1.45 8.39 -2.66
CA LYS A 175 2.23 7.39 -3.38
C LYS A 175 2.65 6.26 -2.46
N ILE A 176 2.45 5.00 -2.89
CA ILE A 176 3.13 3.84 -2.33
C ILE A 176 4.04 3.21 -3.38
N GLN A 177 5.19 2.71 -2.95
CA GLN A 177 6.17 2.09 -3.84
C GLN A 177 6.54 0.70 -3.35
N LEU A 178 6.47 -0.28 -4.25
CA LEU A 178 6.80 -1.67 -3.94
C LEU A 178 8.27 -1.81 -3.51
N ALA A 179 8.47 -2.28 -2.31
CA ALA A 179 9.79 -2.61 -1.77
C ALA A 179 10.15 -4.08 -2.09
N THR A 180 9.19 -4.98 -1.92
CA THR A 180 9.36 -6.40 -2.28
C THR A 180 8.05 -6.99 -2.78
N PRO A 181 8.07 -7.72 -3.91
CA PRO A 181 6.88 -8.41 -4.43
C PRO A 181 6.45 -9.61 -3.58
N TYR A 182 7.31 -10.08 -2.68
CA TYR A 182 6.99 -11.15 -1.74
C TYR A 182 7.70 -10.90 -0.40
N GLY A 183 6.92 -10.67 0.65
CA GLY A 183 7.39 -10.43 2.01
C GLY A 183 7.09 -11.58 3.00
N GLY A 184 6.40 -12.63 2.55
CA GLY A 184 6.02 -13.78 3.37
C GLY A 184 4.58 -14.24 3.11
N LYS A 185 4.15 -15.25 3.86
CA LYS A 185 2.78 -15.78 3.82
C LYS A 185 1.88 -15.06 4.83
#